data_9c3ac36317bf848814d2eb8928e8dd3a
#
_entry.id   9c3ac36317bf848814d2eb8928e8dd3a
#
_cell.length_a   1.000
_cell.length_b   1.000
_cell.length_c   1.000
_cell.angle_alpha   90.00
_cell.angle_beta   90.00
_cell.angle_gamma   90.00
#
_symmetry.space_group_name_H-M   'P 1'
#
loop_
_entity.id
_entity.type
_entity.pdbx_description
1 polymer ?
#
loop_
_entity_poly.entity_id
_entity_poly.type
_entity_poly.pdbx_seq_one_letter_code
_entity_poly.pdbx_strand_id
1 'polypeptide(L)'
;MSLKNYLIAVVLFGAFLGVTEACKGCVELDEITFDKLISRFPVALVKFDVAYPYGDKHEAFSTFAQDVASVDDLLVALVGVKDYGEKDNAELGKKFNAEEKDFPAIRLFKRDNPEEWISYPADQPITADSLKTFVRDNTNLYIGLTGCLQEFDELAVRFMQALKKGEKEAQEILKETQVEEKKFNGEENSGKMYIAIMQRVLEKGSTFIEDERERVKGLQGKKISAGKKVLLEHRLNILAAFRSTKAKAGDKSEL
;
A
#
# COMPACT_ATOMS: atom_id res chain seq x y z
N MET A 1 -26.87 -54.38 6.35
CA MET A 1 -26.08 -53.22 5.88
C MET A 1 -24.73 -53.27 6.59
N SER A 2 -23.67 -53.39 5.85
CA SER A 2 -22.32 -53.74 6.34
C SER A 2 -21.63 -52.55 6.99
N LEU A 3 -20.96 -52.77 8.13
CA LEU A 3 -20.16 -51.76 8.88
C LEU A 3 -19.15 -51.01 8.00
N LYS A 4 -18.75 -51.56 6.86
CA LYS A 4 -17.84 -50.95 5.89
C LYS A 4 -18.39 -49.67 5.22
N ASN A 5 -19.71 -49.58 5.09
CA ASN A 5 -20.32 -48.39 4.45
C ASN A 5 -20.46 -47.19 5.40
N TYR A 6 -20.39 -47.41 6.70
CA TYR A 6 -20.42 -46.33 7.70
C TYR A 6 -19.07 -45.64 7.84
N LEU A 7 -17.95 -46.38 7.68
CA LEU A 7 -16.60 -45.83 7.76
C LEU A 7 -16.25 -44.91 6.57
N ILE A 8 -16.81 -45.15 5.40
CA ILE A 8 -16.57 -44.31 4.20
C ILE A 8 -17.34 -43.01 4.27
N ALA A 9 -18.52 -43.00 4.88
CA ALA A 9 -19.33 -41.78 5.04
C ALA A 9 -18.72 -40.76 6.06
N VAL A 10 -18.00 -41.25 7.07
CA VAL A 10 -17.38 -40.40 8.09
C VAL A 10 -16.07 -39.73 7.58
N VAL A 11 -15.38 -40.36 6.62
CA VAL A 11 -14.13 -39.83 6.06
C VAL A 11 -14.38 -38.71 5.03
N LEU A 12 -15.56 -38.67 4.39
CA LEU A 12 -15.90 -37.65 3.39
C LEU A 12 -16.46 -36.32 3.98
N PHE A 13 -16.82 -36.29 5.27
CA PHE A 13 -17.35 -35.10 5.91
C PHE A 13 -16.28 -34.30 6.69
N GLY A 14 -15.04 -34.79 6.72
CA GLY A 14 -13.93 -34.19 7.49
C GLY A 14 -13.01 -33.26 6.75
N ALA A 15 -13.26 -32.86 5.49
CA ALA A 15 -12.28 -32.20 4.64
C ALA A 15 -12.72 -30.82 4.08
N PHE A 16 -13.56 -30.09 4.81
CA PHE A 16 -13.83 -28.68 4.48
C PHE A 16 -13.77 -27.81 5.73
N LEU A 17 -12.67 -27.95 6.48
CA LEU A 17 -12.22 -26.84 7.33
C LEU A 17 -11.48 -25.91 6.38
N GLY A 18 -12.22 -24.99 5.78
CA GLY A 18 -11.62 -23.84 5.10
C GLY A 18 -10.68 -23.17 6.10
N VAL A 19 -9.38 -23.26 5.88
CA VAL A 19 -8.39 -22.50 6.60
C VAL A 19 -8.67 -21.04 6.21
N THR A 20 -9.37 -20.31 7.08
CA THR A 20 -9.41 -18.85 6.95
C THR A 20 -7.98 -18.38 7.15
N GLU A 21 -7.31 -17.95 6.09
CA GLU A 21 -5.97 -17.40 6.21
C GLU A 21 -6.09 -16.13 7.05
N ALA A 22 -5.48 -16.18 8.24
CA ALA A 22 -5.35 -15.00 9.09
C ALA A 22 -4.56 -13.93 8.33
N CYS A 23 -4.99 -12.67 8.43
CA CYS A 23 -4.28 -11.56 7.81
C CYS A 23 -2.87 -11.42 8.41
N LYS A 24 -1.85 -11.87 7.69
CA LYS A 24 -0.45 -11.73 8.12
C LYS A 24 -0.06 -10.26 8.15
N GLY A 25 0.50 -9.80 9.29
CA GLY A 25 0.88 -8.40 9.48
C GLY A 25 -0.25 -7.51 9.99
N CYS A 26 -1.46 -8.03 10.17
CA CYS A 26 -2.57 -7.32 10.78
C CYS A 26 -2.66 -7.62 12.28
N VAL A 27 -3.14 -6.64 13.04
CA VAL A 27 -3.55 -6.80 14.44
C VAL A 27 -5.07 -6.85 14.50
N GLU A 28 -5.64 -7.87 15.14
CA GLU A 28 -7.07 -7.91 15.41
C GLU A 28 -7.41 -6.98 16.59
N LEU A 29 -8.39 -6.11 16.40
CA LEU A 29 -8.86 -5.17 17.41
C LEU A 29 -10.32 -5.45 17.77
N ASP A 30 -10.64 -5.20 19.02
CA ASP A 30 -11.99 -5.23 19.59
C ASP A 30 -12.30 -3.90 20.33
N GLU A 31 -13.49 -3.78 20.89
CA GLU A 31 -13.96 -2.61 21.63
C GLU A 31 -13.04 -2.24 22.82
N ILE A 32 -12.31 -3.22 23.38
CA ILE A 32 -11.44 -3.04 24.55
C ILE A 32 -10.05 -2.55 24.12
N THR A 33 -9.55 -3.06 22.99
CA THR A 33 -8.17 -2.85 22.53
C THR A 33 -8.04 -1.71 21.54
N PHE A 34 -9.11 -1.33 20.85
CA PHE A 34 -9.11 -0.36 19.77
C PHE A 34 -8.43 0.96 20.16
N ASP A 35 -9.00 1.71 21.09
CA ASP A 35 -8.49 3.02 21.50
C ASP A 35 -7.07 2.93 22.08
N LYS A 36 -6.75 1.84 22.79
CA LYS A 36 -5.43 1.60 23.38
C LYS A 36 -4.34 1.45 22.32
N LEU A 37 -4.63 0.79 21.21
CA LEU A 37 -3.64 0.52 20.17
C LEU A 37 -3.58 1.64 19.13
N ILE A 38 -4.72 2.18 18.71
CA ILE A 38 -4.77 3.32 17.78
C ILE A 38 -3.96 4.51 18.33
N SER A 39 -4.05 4.79 19.62
CA SER A 39 -3.31 5.89 20.26
C SER A 39 -1.78 5.69 20.35
N ARG A 40 -1.28 4.47 20.12
CA ARG A 40 0.16 4.17 20.21
C ARG A 40 0.92 4.48 18.93
N PHE A 41 0.27 4.39 17.78
CA PHE A 41 0.90 4.57 16.48
C PHE A 41 0.61 5.95 15.92
N PRO A 42 1.57 6.61 15.23
CA PRO A 42 1.32 7.87 14.52
C PRO A 42 0.17 7.76 13.52
N VAL A 43 0.06 6.61 12.84
CA VAL A 43 -0.99 6.31 11.85
C VAL A 43 -1.50 4.88 12.06
N ALA A 44 -2.81 4.68 11.91
CA ALA A 44 -3.42 3.36 11.88
C ALA A 44 -4.38 3.24 10.69
N LEU A 45 -4.22 2.18 9.89
CA LEU A 45 -5.17 1.78 8.85
C LEU A 45 -5.98 0.59 9.36
N VAL A 46 -7.27 0.80 9.57
CA VAL A 46 -8.17 -0.20 10.12
C VAL A 46 -9.20 -0.61 9.09
N LYS A 47 -9.34 -1.91 8.87
CA LYS A 47 -10.41 -2.51 8.08
C LYS A 47 -11.48 -3.07 8.99
N PHE A 48 -12.70 -2.55 8.89
CA PHE A 48 -13.91 -3.12 9.48
C PHE A 48 -14.55 -4.05 8.44
N ASP A 49 -14.84 -5.27 8.84
CA ASP A 49 -15.36 -6.30 7.94
C ASP A 49 -16.18 -7.32 8.74
N VAL A 50 -16.82 -8.28 8.06
CA VAL A 50 -17.39 -9.43 8.73
C VAL A 50 -16.34 -10.15 9.59
N ALA A 51 -16.78 -10.92 10.59
CA ALA A 51 -15.87 -11.59 11.54
C ALA A 51 -14.89 -12.57 10.85
N TYR A 52 -15.27 -13.13 9.70
CA TYR A 52 -14.46 -14.08 8.92
C TYR A 52 -14.42 -13.63 7.45
N PRO A 53 -13.64 -12.59 7.13
CA PRO A 53 -13.57 -12.05 5.78
C PRO A 53 -12.77 -12.97 4.86
N TYR A 54 -13.13 -12.98 3.57
CA TYR A 54 -12.47 -13.77 2.53
C TYR A 54 -12.54 -13.08 1.16
N GLY A 55 -11.80 -13.63 0.20
CA GLY A 55 -11.78 -13.18 -1.20
C GLY A 55 -10.84 -12.01 -1.47
N ASP A 56 -10.85 -11.55 -2.72
CA ASP A 56 -9.85 -10.64 -3.31
C ASP A 56 -9.56 -9.39 -2.49
N LYS A 57 -10.59 -8.77 -1.90
CA LYS A 57 -10.43 -7.55 -1.06
C LYS A 57 -9.70 -7.84 0.25
N HIS A 58 -9.96 -9.01 0.85
CA HIS A 58 -9.26 -9.44 2.07
C HIS A 58 -7.81 -9.79 1.76
N GLU A 59 -7.55 -10.50 0.68
CA GLU A 59 -6.20 -10.84 0.22
C GLU A 59 -5.39 -9.58 -0.12
N ALA A 60 -5.99 -8.61 -0.80
CA ALA A 60 -5.35 -7.32 -1.10
C ALA A 60 -4.96 -6.56 0.18
N PHE A 61 -5.82 -6.56 1.21
CA PHE A 61 -5.52 -5.93 2.49
C PHE A 61 -4.40 -6.69 3.24
N SER A 62 -4.42 -8.03 3.22
CA SER A 62 -3.36 -8.87 3.78
C SER A 62 -2.01 -8.66 3.08
N THR A 63 -2.02 -8.56 1.75
CA THR A 63 -0.81 -8.23 0.96
C THR A 63 -0.27 -6.86 1.33
N PHE A 64 -1.15 -5.85 1.40
CA PHE A 64 -0.76 -4.51 1.86
C PHE A 64 -0.10 -4.56 3.25
N ALA A 65 -0.69 -5.27 4.22
CA ALA A 65 -0.16 -5.39 5.58
C ALA A 65 1.25 -6.00 5.61
N GLN A 66 1.49 -7.02 4.78
CA GLN A 66 2.81 -7.64 4.65
C GLN A 66 3.83 -6.69 4.00
N ASP A 67 3.42 -5.97 2.95
CA ASP A 67 4.29 -5.06 2.21
C ASP A 67 4.75 -3.86 3.06
N VAL A 68 3.94 -3.44 4.03
CA VAL A 68 4.25 -2.30 4.92
C VAL A 68 4.73 -2.72 6.31
N ALA A 69 5.03 -4.01 6.52
CA ALA A 69 5.42 -4.55 7.83
C ALA A 69 6.68 -3.91 8.42
N SER A 70 7.53 -3.29 7.58
CA SER A 70 8.73 -2.56 8.03
C SER A 70 8.48 -1.09 8.38
N VAL A 71 7.24 -0.59 8.26
CA VAL A 71 6.89 0.79 8.58
C VAL A 71 6.43 0.86 10.04
N ASP A 72 7.36 1.12 10.95
CA ASP A 72 7.12 1.10 12.40
C ASP A 72 6.03 2.08 12.87
N ASP A 73 5.84 3.19 12.17
CA ASP A 73 4.86 4.23 12.49
C ASP A 73 3.45 3.94 11.98
N LEU A 74 3.22 2.78 11.33
CA LEU A 74 1.93 2.36 10.77
C LEU A 74 1.39 1.10 11.44
N LEU A 75 0.26 1.22 12.10
CA LEU A 75 -0.54 0.06 12.52
C LEU A 75 -1.48 -0.35 11.39
N VAL A 76 -1.45 -1.62 11.00
CA VAL A 76 -2.46 -2.23 10.13
C VAL A 76 -3.32 -3.16 10.96
N ALA A 77 -4.63 -2.93 10.99
CA ALA A 77 -5.53 -3.65 11.88
C ALA A 77 -6.84 -4.08 11.22
N LEU A 78 -7.47 -5.09 11.83
CA LEU A 78 -8.79 -5.62 11.49
C LEU A 78 -9.74 -5.46 12.68
N VAL A 79 -10.98 -5.16 12.40
CA VAL A 79 -12.09 -5.24 13.33
C VAL A 79 -13.16 -6.16 12.71
N GLY A 80 -13.30 -7.35 13.26
CA GLY A 80 -14.36 -8.29 12.88
C GLY A 80 -15.67 -7.90 13.56
N VAL A 81 -16.64 -7.43 12.78
CA VAL A 81 -17.97 -7.03 13.28
C VAL A 81 -18.95 -8.19 13.13
N LYS A 82 -19.64 -8.54 14.19
CA LYS A 82 -20.67 -9.59 14.19
C LYS A 82 -22.07 -8.98 14.21
N ASP A 83 -22.96 -9.50 13.40
CA ASP A 83 -24.39 -9.20 13.39
C ASP A 83 -25.23 -10.22 14.19
N TYR A 84 -24.56 -11.28 14.69
CA TYR A 84 -25.15 -12.40 15.41
C TYR A 84 -24.55 -12.58 16.82
N GLY A 85 -25.22 -13.39 17.66
CA GLY A 85 -24.77 -13.66 19.03
C GLY A 85 -24.73 -12.40 19.88
N GLU A 86 -23.62 -12.15 20.55
CA GLU A 86 -23.40 -10.96 21.40
C GLU A 86 -23.13 -9.68 20.60
N LYS A 87 -23.11 -9.76 19.26
CA LYS A 87 -22.84 -8.64 18.33
C LYS A 87 -21.52 -7.93 18.60
N ASP A 88 -20.47 -8.72 18.83
CA ASP A 88 -19.14 -8.21 19.10
C ASP A 88 -18.73 -7.13 18.08
N ASN A 89 -18.20 -6.02 18.57
CA ASN A 89 -17.73 -4.87 17.80
C ASN A 89 -18.80 -4.11 16.99
N ALA A 90 -20.09 -4.41 17.17
CA ALA A 90 -21.16 -3.73 16.41
C ALA A 90 -21.24 -2.25 16.76
N GLU A 91 -21.11 -1.88 18.04
CA GLU A 91 -21.11 -0.47 18.46
C GLU A 91 -19.85 0.26 17.99
N LEU A 92 -18.69 -0.43 17.99
CA LEU A 92 -17.46 0.11 17.42
C LEU A 92 -17.58 0.38 15.91
N GLY A 93 -18.20 -0.54 15.17
CA GLY A 93 -18.51 -0.35 13.74
C GLY A 93 -19.39 0.87 13.51
N LYS A 94 -20.47 1.03 14.28
CA LYS A 94 -21.35 2.20 14.19
C LYS A 94 -20.63 3.51 14.51
N LYS A 95 -19.77 3.53 15.55
CA LYS A 95 -18.97 4.71 15.93
C LYS A 95 -18.19 5.27 14.75
N PHE A 96 -17.67 4.39 13.88
CA PHE A 96 -16.83 4.76 12.74
C PHE A 96 -17.55 4.67 11.37
N ASN A 97 -18.88 4.67 11.35
CA ASN A 97 -19.70 4.55 10.14
C ASN A 97 -19.25 3.36 9.26
N ALA A 98 -19.03 2.22 9.90
CA ALA A 98 -18.62 0.96 9.28
C ALA A 98 -19.65 -0.12 9.63
N GLU A 99 -20.79 -0.08 8.94
CA GLU A 99 -21.87 -1.07 9.07
C GLU A 99 -21.76 -2.12 7.95
N GLU A 100 -22.47 -3.24 8.10
CA GLU A 100 -22.42 -4.38 7.19
C GLU A 100 -22.58 -4.00 5.70
N LYS A 101 -23.47 -3.04 5.41
CA LYS A 101 -23.69 -2.53 4.03
C LYS A 101 -22.47 -1.86 3.40
N ASP A 102 -21.51 -1.43 4.23
CA ASP A 102 -20.32 -0.70 3.81
C ASP A 102 -19.06 -1.58 3.77
N PHE A 103 -19.17 -2.88 4.14
CA PHE A 103 -18.02 -3.77 4.25
C PHE A 103 -17.41 -4.18 2.90
N PRO A 104 -16.08 -4.30 2.86
CA PRO A 104 -15.11 -3.89 3.87
C PRO A 104 -14.98 -2.35 3.93
N ALA A 105 -15.15 -1.77 5.11
CA ALA A 105 -14.98 -0.35 5.35
C ALA A 105 -13.58 -0.06 5.92
N ILE A 106 -12.76 0.70 5.17
CA ILE A 106 -11.39 1.01 5.56
C ILE A 106 -11.31 2.45 6.07
N ARG A 107 -10.68 2.64 7.22
CA ARG A 107 -10.53 3.93 7.91
C ARG A 107 -9.08 4.18 8.27
N LEU A 108 -8.59 5.37 7.99
CA LEU A 108 -7.27 5.84 8.35
C LEU A 108 -7.39 6.79 9.55
N PHE A 109 -6.71 6.48 10.62
CA PHE A 109 -6.65 7.26 11.84
C PHE A 109 -5.26 7.89 12.01
N LYS A 110 -5.22 9.10 12.55
CA LYS A 110 -3.98 9.78 12.94
C LYS A 110 -4.00 9.98 14.45
N ARG A 111 -2.90 9.66 15.12
CA ARG A 111 -2.79 9.80 16.58
C ARG A 111 -3.13 11.20 17.08
N ASP A 112 -2.77 12.22 16.30
CA ASP A 112 -2.97 13.62 16.70
C ASP A 112 -4.45 14.03 16.70
N ASN A 113 -5.31 13.29 15.97
CA ASN A 113 -6.76 13.49 15.96
C ASN A 113 -7.50 12.17 15.72
N PRO A 114 -7.59 11.29 16.74
CA PRO A 114 -8.17 9.95 16.59
C PRO A 114 -9.69 9.95 16.39
N GLU A 115 -10.36 11.06 16.69
CA GLU A 115 -11.81 11.22 16.48
C GLU A 115 -12.17 11.57 15.03
N GLU A 116 -11.19 12.02 14.24
CA GLU A 116 -11.35 12.31 12.81
C GLU A 116 -10.63 11.22 11.99
N TRP A 117 -11.39 10.41 11.30
CA TRP A 117 -10.84 9.40 10.38
C TRP A 117 -11.03 9.81 8.93
N ILE A 118 -10.18 9.27 8.07
CA ILE A 118 -10.29 9.42 6.62
C ILE A 118 -10.80 8.09 6.07
N SER A 119 -11.95 8.12 5.37
CA SER A 119 -12.51 6.93 4.75
C SER A 119 -11.79 6.62 3.42
N TYR A 120 -11.50 5.34 3.18
CA TYR A 120 -11.08 4.89 1.86
C TYR A 120 -12.23 5.11 0.86
N PRO A 121 -11.98 5.68 -0.34
CA PRO A 121 -13.03 5.96 -1.31
C PRO A 121 -13.75 4.68 -1.78
N ALA A 122 -15.08 4.69 -1.74
CA ALA A 122 -15.89 3.52 -2.09
C ALA A 122 -15.84 3.16 -3.60
N ASP A 123 -15.51 4.12 -4.45
CA ASP A 123 -15.40 3.98 -5.90
C ASP A 123 -14.01 3.48 -6.36
N GLN A 124 -13.04 3.40 -5.45
CA GLN A 124 -11.71 2.89 -5.76
C GLN A 124 -11.61 1.38 -5.51
N PRO A 125 -10.97 0.62 -6.41
CA PRO A 125 -10.71 -0.79 -6.18
C PRO A 125 -9.74 -0.97 -5.01
N ILE A 126 -10.02 -1.93 -4.12
CA ILE A 126 -9.14 -2.29 -3.01
C ILE A 126 -8.05 -3.22 -3.55
N THR A 127 -6.83 -2.69 -3.67
CA THR A 127 -5.60 -3.40 -4.02
C THR A 127 -4.49 -3.00 -3.06
N ALA A 128 -3.43 -3.78 -2.93
CA ALA A 128 -2.30 -3.42 -2.07
C ALA A 128 -1.72 -2.04 -2.45
N ASP A 129 -1.51 -1.77 -3.74
CA ASP A 129 -0.94 -0.51 -4.22
C ASP A 129 -1.89 0.69 -4.06
N SER A 130 -3.22 0.49 -4.21
CA SER A 130 -4.18 1.56 -3.96
C SER A 130 -4.22 1.93 -2.47
N LEU A 131 -4.10 0.96 -1.57
CA LEU A 131 -4.00 1.18 -0.12
C LEU A 131 -2.69 1.90 0.25
N LYS A 132 -1.55 1.51 -0.33
CA LYS A 132 -0.27 2.21 -0.16
C LYS A 132 -0.38 3.67 -0.59
N THR A 133 -0.97 3.91 -1.77
CA THR A 133 -1.20 5.25 -2.29
C THR A 133 -2.10 6.06 -1.36
N PHE A 134 -3.19 5.47 -0.86
CA PHE A 134 -4.10 6.12 0.07
C PHE A 134 -3.40 6.53 1.38
N VAL A 135 -2.61 5.64 2.00
CA VAL A 135 -1.86 5.98 3.21
C VAL A 135 -0.84 7.07 2.94
N ARG A 136 -0.07 6.97 1.85
CA ARG A 136 0.95 7.95 1.46
C ARG A 136 0.36 9.33 1.21
N ASP A 137 -0.77 9.41 0.51
CA ASP A 137 -1.38 10.67 0.12
C ASP A 137 -2.03 11.41 1.29
N ASN A 138 -2.42 10.67 2.34
CA ASN A 138 -3.08 11.19 3.53
C ASN A 138 -2.17 11.32 4.76
N THR A 139 -0.90 10.88 4.69
CA THR A 139 0.03 10.91 5.82
C THR A 139 1.39 11.46 5.41
N ASN A 140 2.29 11.55 6.40
CA ASN A 140 3.70 11.88 6.19
C ASN A 140 4.59 10.63 6.12
N LEU A 141 4.01 9.44 6.20
CA LEU A 141 4.78 8.20 6.13
C LEU A 141 5.29 7.97 4.71
N TYR A 142 6.53 7.51 4.61
CA TYR A 142 7.00 6.91 3.38
C TYR A 142 6.39 5.52 3.26
N ILE A 143 5.60 5.32 2.22
CA ILE A 143 5.07 4.00 1.85
C ILE A 143 5.55 3.71 0.43
N GLY A 144 6.53 2.83 0.32
CA GLY A 144 7.08 2.41 -0.97
C GLY A 144 6.05 1.66 -1.80
N LEU A 145 5.87 2.06 -3.05
CA LEU A 145 5.14 1.25 -4.03
C LEU A 145 6.03 0.10 -4.51
N THR A 146 5.41 -0.97 -5.01
CA THR A 146 6.14 -2.12 -5.54
C THR A 146 7.15 -1.69 -6.61
N GLY A 147 8.42 -2.09 -6.43
CA GLY A 147 9.53 -1.68 -7.30
C GLY A 147 10.14 -0.32 -6.97
N CYS A 148 9.61 0.45 -6.01
CA CYS A 148 10.21 1.70 -5.54
C CYS A 148 11.19 1.44 -4.40
N LEU A 149 12.21 2.30 -4.33
CA LEU A 149 13.25 2.31 -3.29
C LEU A 149 13.30 3.71 -2.69
N GLN A 150 13.24 3.82 -1.36
CA GLN A 150 13.10 5.10 -0.67
C GLN A 150 14.21 6.10 -1.06
N GLU A 151 15.45 5.67 -0.99
CA GLU A 151 16.61 6.51 -1.30
C GLU A 151 16.56 7.01 -2.74
N PHE A 152 16.08 6.17 -3.68
CA PHE A 152 15.95 6.54 -5.08
C PHE A 152 14.73 7.42 -5.36
N ASP A 153 13.64 7.25 -4.62
CA ASP A 153 12.48 8.16 -4.68
C ASP A 153 12.88 9.57 -4.23
N GLU A 154 13.65 9.67 -3.13
CA GLU A 154 14.20 10.96 -2.66
C GLU A 154 15.15 11.59 -3.70
N LEU A 155 16.02 10.79 -4.32
CA LEU A 155 16.90 11.24 -5.40
C LEU A 155 16.11 11.69 -6.63
N ALA A 156 15.01 11.01 -6.98
CA ALA A 156 14.14 11.41 -8.09
C ALA A 156 13.48 12.77 -7.83
N VAL A 157 13.01 13.02 -6.63
CA VAL A 157 12.44 14.34 -6.22
C VAL A 157 13.51 15.42 -6.31
N ARG A 158 14.71 15.18 -5.74
CA ARG A 158 15.85 16.12 -5.79
C ARG A 158 16.28 16.41 -7.21
N PHE A 159 16.32 15.39 -8.07
CA PHE A 159 16.63 15.53 -9.49
C PHE A 159 15.66 16.47 -10.21
N MET A 160 14.35 16.31 -10.00
CA MET A 160 13.35 17.18 -10.61
C MET A 160 13.39 18.62 -10.08
N GLN A 161 13.78 18.80 -8.81
CA GLN A 161 14.01 20.12 -8.24
C GLN A 161 15.29 20.77 -8.82
N ALA A 162 16.36 20.00 -8.95
CA ALA A 162 17.62 20.45 -9.54
C ALA A 162 17.44 20.82 -11.01
N LEU A 163 16.66 20.06 -11.77
CA LEU A 163 16.35 20.34 -13.18
C LEU A 163 15.68 21.71 -13.40
N LYS A 164 14.87 22.18 -12.42
CA LYS A 164 14.29 23.53 -12.47
C LYS A 164 15.32 24.64 -12.27
N LYS A 165 16.46 24.33 -11.64
CA LYS A 165 17.56 25.29 -11.43
C LYS A 165 18.52 25.29 -12.62
N GLY A 166 18.76 24.12 -13.20
CA GLY A 166 19.62 23.97 -14.37
C GLY A 166 19.95 22.50 -14.65
N GLU A 167 20.39 22.24 -15.89
CA GLU A 167 20.76 20.90 -16.33
C GLU A 167 22.00 20.37 -15.58
N LYS A 168 22.95 21.25 -15.27
CA LYS A 168 24.19 20.90 -14.57
C LYS A 168 23.91 20.36 -13.17
N GLU A 169 23.03 21.01 -12.43
CA GLU A 169 22.60 20.59 -11.10
C GLU A 169 21.87 19.24 -11.16
N ALA A 170 21.04 19.02 -12.16
CA ALA A 170 20.37 17.73 -12.37
C ALA A 170 21.36 16.60 -12.71
N GLN A 171 22.42 16.89 -13.50
CA GLN A 171 23.48 15.93 -13.80
C GLN A 171 24.27 15.52 -12.55
N GLU A 172 24.44 16.40 -11.57
CA GLU A 172 25.09 16.07 -10.30
C GLU A 172 24.25 15.04 -9.51
N ILE A 173 22.92 15.23 -9.43
CA ILE A 173 22.03 14.24 -8.79
C ILE A 173 22.04 12.90 -9.55
N LEU A 174 22.06 12.92 -10.88
CA LEU A 174 22.19 11.68 -11.66
C LEU A 174 23.47 10.91 -11.30
N LYS A 175 24.61 11.60 -11.15
CA LYS A 175 25.87 10.97 -10.71
C LYS A 175 25.77 10.39 -9.30
N GLU A 176 25.16 11.11 -8.39
CA GLU A 176 24.89 10.62 -7.03
C GLU A 176 24.04 9.34 -7.07
N THR A 177 22.98 9.32 -7.87
CA THR A 177 22.13 8.15 -8.08
C THR A 177 22.90 6.95 -8.65
N GLN A 178 23.82 7.19 -9.58
CA GLN A 178 24.69 6.14 -10.14
C GLN A 178 25.67 5.56 -9.12
N VAL A 179 26.12 6.39 -8.17
CA VAL A 179 26.99 5.92 -7.07
C VAL A 179 26.16 5.09 -6.08
N GLU A 180 24.95 5.53 -5.76
CA GLU A 180 24.07 4.79 -4.84
C GLU A 180 23.66 3.44 -5.42
N GLU A 181 23.35 3.37 -6.71
CA GLU A 181 23.01 2.11 -7.38
C GLU A 181 24.14 1.07 -7.29
N LYS A 182 25.40 1.48 -7.37
CA LYS A 182 26.55 0.58 -7.25
C LYS A 182 26.72 0.00 -5.83
N LYS A 183 26.22 0.68 -4.80
CA LYS A 183 26.23 0.19 -3.41
C LYS A 183 25.06 -0.76 -3.12
N PHE A 184 24.00 -0.63 -3.92
CA PHE A 184 22.79 -1.40 -3.75
C PHE A 184 22.99 -2.84 -4.22
N ASN A 185 23.03 -3.78 -3.26
CA ASN A 185 23.20 -5.21 -3.51
C ASN A 185 21.87 -5.94 -3.78
N GLY A 186 20.80 -5.23 -4.09
CA GLY A 186 19.49 -5.82 -4.35
C GLY A 186 19.44 -6.50 -5.73
N GLU A 187 18.71 -7.61 -5.81
CA GLU A 187 18.49 -8.34 -7.06
C GLU A 187 17.59 -7.58 -8.05
N GLU A 188 16.93 -6.51 -7.62
CA GLU A 188 16.00 -5.75 -8.43
C GLU A 188 16.70 -4.70 -9.29
N ASN A 189 16.30 -4.63 -10.56
CA ASN A 189 16.75 -3.60 -11.52
C ASN A 189 16.14 -2.20 -11.25
N SER A 190 15.57 -1.99 -10.08
CA SER A 190 14.86 -0.75 -9.74
C SER A 190 15.78 0.47 -9.80
N GLY A 191 16.95 0.43 -9.16
CA GLY A 191 17.92 1.53 -9.20
C GLY A 191 18.32 1.93 -10.63
N LYS A 192 18.58 0.94 -11.50
CA LYS A 192 18.88 1.17 -12.93
C LYS A 192 17.71 1.83 -13.67
N MET A 193 16.46 1.55 -13.24
CA MET A 193 15.28 2.14 -13.84
C MET A 193 15.16 3.64 -13.52
N TYR A 194 15.49 4.05 -12.28
CA TYR A 194 15.58 5.47 -11.92
C TYR A 194 16.65 6.20 -12.76
N ILE A 195 17.84 5.63 -12.86
CA ILE A 195 18.94 6.19 -13.68
C ILE A 195 18.51 6.36 -15.14
N ALA A 196 17.89 5.32 -15.73
CA ALA A 196 17.43 5.37 -17.10
C ALA A 196 16.34 6.45 -17.32
N ILE A 197 15.46 6.67 -16.36
CA ILE A 197 14.44 7.73 -16.41
C ILE A 197 15.13 9.11 -16.33
N MET A 198 16.03 9.33 -15.37
CA MET A 198 16.77 10.59 -15.25
C MET A 198 17.54 10.95 -16.52
N GLN A 199 18.23 9.99 -17.13
CA GLN A 199 18.92 10.18 -18.40
C GLN A 199 17.96 10.61 -19.53
N ARG A 200 16.79 9.95 -19.62
CA ARG A 200 15.79 10.31 -20.62
C ARG A 200 15.17 11.69 -20.39
N VAL A 201 15.03 12.09 -19.13
CA VAL A 201 14.57 13.44 -18.79
C VAL A 201 15.59 14.50 -19.21
N LEU A 202 16.89 14.27 -19.03
CA LEU A 202 17.94 15.18 -19.52
C LEU A 202 17.96 15.27 -21.06
N GLU A 203 17.72 14.15 -21.76
CA GLU A 203 17.71 14.12 -23.23
C GLU A 203 16.46 14.76 -23.85
N LYS A 204 15.26 14.59 -23.23
CA LYS A 204 13.97 14.89 -23.83
C LYS A 204 13.17 15.97 -23.10
N GLY A 205 13.66 16.42 -21.96
CA GLY A 205 12.94 17.34 -21.08
C GLY A 205 11.97 16.64 -20.11
N SER A 206 11.41 17.41 -19.22
CA SER A 206 10.53 16.92 -18.15
C SER A 206 9.19 16.32 -18.65
N THR A 207 8.75 16.66 -19.85
CA THR A 207 7.54 16.10 -20.49
C THR A 207 7.64 14.60 -20.70
N PHE A 208 8.87 14.07 -20.83
CA PHE A 208 9.12 12.64 -20.97
C PHE A 208 8.43 11.79 -19.88
N ILE A 209 8.33 12.30 -18.65
CA ILE A 209 7.70 11.57 -17.53
C ILE A 209 6.25 11.26 -17.86
N GLU A 210 5.46 12.24 -18.34
CA GLU A 210 4.05 12.04 -18.63
C GLU A 210 3.86 11.21 -19.93
N ASP A 211 4.64 11.50 -20.97
CA ASP A 211 4.60 10.74 -22.22
C ASP A 211 4.90 9.25 -21.98
N GLU A 212 5.91 8.95 -21.14
CA GLU A 212 6.28 7.58 -20.81
C GLU A 212 5.21 6.88 -19.96
N ARG A 213 4.57 7.60 -19.02
CA ARG A 213 3.46 7.03 -18.25
C ARG A 213 2.31 6.60 -19.15
N GLU A 214 1.88 7.48 -20.04
CA GLU A 214 0.79 7.15 -20.96
C GLU A 214 1.17 5.99 -21.90
N ARG A 215 2.42 5.96 -22.37
CA ARG A 215 2.92 4.83 -23.15
C ARG A 215 2.88 3.51 -22.38
N VAL A 216 3.32 3.50 -21.12
CA VAL A 216 3.36 2.30 -20.28
C VAL A 216 1.95 1.84 -19.92
N LYS A 217 1.03 2.74 -19.58
CA LYS A 217 -0.39 2.42 -19.36
C LYS A 217 -1.01 1.77 -20.58
N GLY A 218 -0.76 2.32 -21.77
CA GLY A 218 -1.27 1.75 -23.02
C GLY A 218 -0.72 0.35 -23.33
N LEU A 219 0.46 -0.02 -22.79
CA LEU A 219 1.01 -1.36 -22.88
C LEU A 219 0.37 -2.34 -21.89
N GLN A 220 0.00 -1.91 -20.70
CA GLN A 220 -0.64 -2.76 -19.70
C GLN A 220 -2.00 -3.32 -20.19
N GLY A 221 -2.72 -2.55 -21.01
CA GLY A 221 -3.98 -2.97 -21.63
C GLY A 221 -3.83 -4.05 -22.71
N LYS A 222 -2.60 -4.40 -23.13
CA LYS A 222 -2.34 -5.39 -24.16
C LYS A 222 -2.13 -6.78 -23.57
N LYS A 223 -2.27 -7.82 -24.42
CA LYS A 223 -1.97 -9.21 -24.03
C LYS A 223 -0.45 -9.39 -23.88
N ILE A 224 0.04 -9.35 -22.64
CA ILE A 224 1.45 -9.50 -22.29
C ILE A 224 1.62 -10.53 -21.18
N SER A 225 2.84 -11.08 -21.02
CA SER A 225 3.13 -12.04 -19.95
C SER A 225 3.04 -11.41 -18.55
N ALA A 226 2.76 -12.22 -17.52
CA ALA A 226 2.66 -11.77 -16.14
C ALA A 226 3.94 -11.03 -15.68
N GLY A 227 5.14 -11.56 -15.97
CA GLY A 227 6.39 -10.90 -15.61
C GLY A 227 6.57 -9.53 -16.28
N LYS A 228 6.11 -9.35 -17.53
CA LYS A 228 6.11 -8.03 -18.17
C LYS A 228 5.12 -7.07 -17.51
N LYS A 229 3.96 -7.55 -17.04
CA LYS A 229 3.00 -6.71 -16.30
C LYS A 229 3.63 -6.15 -15.04
N VAL A 230 4.28 -6.99 -14.24
CA VAL A 230 4.99 -6.57 -13.02
C VAL A 230 6.05 -5.51 -13.32
N LEU A 231 6.89 -5.71 -14.34
CA LEU A 231 7.90 -4.71 -14.73
C LEU A 231 7.31 -3.37 -15.19
N LEU A 232 6.16 -3.40 -15.90
CA LEU A 232 5.47 -2.17 -16.30
C LEU A 232 4.84 -1.46 -15.09
N GLU A 233 4.35 -2.21 -14.12
CA GLU A 233 3.84 -1.67 -12.86
C GLU A 233 4.94 -0.99 -12.04
N HIS A 234 6.08 -1.67 -11.80
CA HIS A 234 7.26 -1.06 -11.18
C HIS A 234 7.66 0.24 -11.88
N ARG A 235 7.66 0.24 -13.21
CA ARG A 235 8.00 1.44 -13.99
C ARG A 235 7.00 2.57 -13.78
N LEU A 236 5.69 2.30 -13.73
CA LEU A 236 4.67 3.31 -13.43
C LEU A 236 4.82 3.89 -12.03
N ASN A 237 5.11 3.02 -11.05
CA ASN A 237 5.31 3.40 -9.67
C ASN A 237 6.54 4.32 -9.53
N ILE A 238 7.66 3.94 -10.14
CA ILE A 238 8.88 4.76 -10.16
C ILE A 238 8.66 6.10 -10.87
N LEU A 239 7.96 6.12 -12.01
CA LEU A 239 7.62 7.37 -12.70
C LEU A 239 6.78 8.32 -11.83
N ALA A 240 5.98 7.77 -10.88
CA ALA A 240 5.22 8.59 -9.94
C ALA A 240 6.12 9.38 -8.98
N ALA A 241 7.28 8.87 -8.59
CA ALA A 241 8.25 9.56 -7.74
C ALA A 241 8.77 10.86 -8.40
N PHE A 242 8.98 10.85 -9.71
CA PHE A 242 9.40 12.04 -10.47
C PHE A 242 8.32 13.13 -10.60
N ARG A 243 7.03 12.81 -10.33
CA ARG A 243 5.93 13.79 -10.34
C ARG A 243 5.72 14.46 -8.98
N SER A 244 6.23 13.89 -7.92
CA SER A 244 6.08 14.41 -6.56
C SER A 244 6.91 15.69 -6.40
N THR A 245 6.40 16.80 -6.91
CA THR A 245 6.96 18.14 -6.69
C THR A 245 6.46 18.78 -5.39
N LYS A 246 5.63 18.10 -4.63
CA LYS A 246 5.34 18.47 -3.24
C LYS A 246 6.53 18.03 -2.39
N ALA A 247 7.61 18.81 -2.42
CA ALA A 247 8.41 18.96 -1.23
C ALA A 247 7.41 19.31 -0.12
N LYS A 248 7.27 18.45 0.89
CA LYS A 248 6.67 18.87 2.15
C LYS A 248 7.56 20.01 2.63
N ALA A 249 7.11 21.23 2.40
CA ALA A 249 7.60 22.38 3.13
C ALA A 249 7.40 21.99 4.60
N GLY A 250 8.49 21.63 5.26
CA GLY A 250 8.49 21.54 6.70
C GLY A 250 7.98 22.86 7.19
N ASP A 251 6.81 22.82 7.78
CA ASP A 251 6.35 23.91 8.63
C ASP A 251 7.30 23.98 9.83
N LYS A 252 8.40 24.71 9.63
CA LYS A 252 9.11 25.39 10.68
C LYS A 252 8.44 26.72 10.82
N SER A 253 7.25 26.77 11.35
CA SER A 253 6.78 27.95 12.04
C SER A 253 7.33 27.89 13.45
N GLU A 254 8.31 28.73 13.62
CA GLU A 254 8.92 29.19 14.86
C GLU A 254 7.88 29.60 15.91
N LEU A 255 8.32 29.44 17.16
CA LEU A 255 7.98 30.01 18.44
C LEU A 255 7.22 29.10 19.37
#